data_c6fc59f4a198a62323d322cee5e27339
#
_entry.id   c6fc59f4a198a62323d322cee5e27339
#
_cell.length_a   1.000
_cell.length_b   1.000
_cell.length_c   1.000
_cell.angle_alpha   90.00
_cell.angle_beta   90.00
_cell.angle_gamma   90.00
#
_symmetry.space_group_name_H-M   'P 1'
#
loop_
_entity.id
_entity.type
_entity.pdbx_description
1 polymer ?
#
loop_
_entity_poly.entity_id
_entity_poly.type
_entity_poly.pdbx_seq_one_letter_code
_entity_poly.pdbx_strand_id
1 'polypeptide(L)'
;MYCVFLHLQYSFSYMTEKHFLIESSDPALFYGANNANLRLLRALCPKLRIVARDNVVRVIGSEEDMAAFDETFAALDRHCAKYNRLAEEDIINIRKHRTAESDANSDTIVY
;
A
#
# COMPACT_ATOMS: atom_id res chain seq x y z
N MET A 1 21.17 -5.78 30.12
CA MET A 1 21.72 -6.06 28.83
C MET A 1 20.83 -6.90 27.94
N TYR A 2 20.37 -8.00 28.42
CA TYR A 2 19.44 -8.83 27.67
C TYR A 2 18.17 -8.10 27.25
N CYS A 3 17.63 -7.31 28.16
CA CYS A 3 16.39 -6.58 27.87
C CYS A 3 16.54 -5.61 26.72
N VAL A 4 17.69 -4.95 26.67
CA VAL A 4 17.95 -4.00 25.58
C VAL A 4 18.08 -4.73 24.26
N PHE A 5 18.74 -5.86 24.27
CA PHE A 5 18.95 -6.66 23.10
C PHE A 5 17.64 -7.22 22.57
N LEU A 6 16.82 -7.74 23.47
CA LEU A 6 15.49 -8.24 23.11
C LEU A 6 14.62 -7.12 22.56
N HIS A 7 14.77 -5.95 23.15
CA HIS A 7 14.02 -4.80 22.70
C HIS A 7 14.34 -4.44 21.25
N LEU A 8 15.63 -4.50 20.91
CA LEU A 8 16.07 -4.26 19.54
C LEU A 8 15.52 -5.31 18.58
N GLN A 9 15.50 -6.55 19.02
CA GLN A 9 14.95 -7.63 18.22
C GLN A 9 13.48 -7.44 17.97
N TYR A 10 12.76 -6.97 18.96
CA TYR A 10 11.35 -6.65 18.80
C TYR A 10 11.13 -5.58 17.77
N SER A 11 11.97 -4.56 17.78
CA SER A 11 11.87 -3.49 16.78
C SER A 11 12.03 -4.05 15.38
N PHE A 12 12.96 -4.96 15.20
CA PHE A 12 13.15 -5.61 13.92
C PHE A 12 11.99 -6.53 13.55
N SER A 13 11.41 -7.19 14.57
CA SER A 13 10.28 -8.09 14.33
C SER A 13 9.07 -7.37 13.77
N TYR A 14 8.90 -6.11 14.12
CA TYR A 14 7.78 -5.32 13.63
C TYR A 14 7.95 -4.89 12.18
N MET A 15 9.17 -4.95 11.69
CA MET A 15 9.45 -4.56 10.31
C MET A 15 9.39 -5.78 9.42
N THR A 16 8.53 -5.69 8.43
CA THR A 16 8.30 -6.78 7.48
C THR A 16 8.60 -6.28 6.09
N GLU A 17 9.14 -7.16 5.27
CA GLU A 17 9.34 -6.86 3.87
C GLU A 17 8.46 -7.78 3.04
N LYS A 18 7.76 -7.22 2.08
CA LYS A 18 6.89 -7.99 1.21
C LYS A 18 7.03 -7.50 -0.22
N HIS A 19 6.94 -8.43 -1.15
CA HIS A 19 7.00 -8.14 -2.57
C HIS A 19 5.62 -8.30 -3.19
N PHE A 20 5.17 -7.28 -3.88
CA PHE A 20 3.89 -7.30 -4.58
C PHE A 20 4.14 -7.32 -6.06
N LEU A 21 3.48 -8.24 -6.75
CA LEU A 21 3.60 -8.34 -8.20
C LEU A 21 2.42 -7.67 -8.88
N ILE A 22 2.72 -6.85 -9.88
CA ILE A 22 1.68 -6.26 -10.72
C ILE A 22 1.41 -7.29 -11.81
N GLU A 23 0.38 -8.10 -11.60
CA GLU A 23 0.07 -9.21 -12.49
C GLU A 23 -1.06 -8.92 -13.47
N SER A 24 -2.04 -8.15 -13.01
CA SER A 24 -3.25 -7.94 -13.77
C SER A 24 -3.18 -6.74 -14.71
N SER A 25 -2.27 -5.82 -14.45
CA SER A 25 -2.18 -4.59 -15.23
C SER A 25 -0.76 -4.39 -15.75
N ASP A 26 -0.63 -3.42 -16.65
CA ASP A 26 0.68 -3.00 -17.16
C ASP A 26 1.38 -2.16 -16.10
N PRO A 27 2.61 -2.52 -15.72
CA PRO A 27 3.35 -1.72 -14.73
C PRO A 27 3.47 -0.24 -15.10
N ALA A 28 3.63 0.06 -16.37
CA ALA A 28 3.73 1.45 -16.81
C ALA A 28 2.44 2.24 -16.50
N LEU A 29 1.30 1.59 -16.68
CA LEU A 29 0.01 2.20 -16.35
C LEU A 29 -0.17 2.32 -14.85
N PHE A 30 0.26 1.30 -14.12
CA PHE A 30 0.14 1.28 -12.67
C PHE A 30 0.96 2.39 -12.03
N TYR A 31 2.21 2.54 -12.46
CA TYR A 31 3.09 3.58 -11.91
C TYR A 31 2.74 4.98 -12.41
N GLY A 32 2.13 5.07 -13.58
CA GLY A 32 1.75 6.33 -14.18
C GLY A 32 2.93 7.04 -14.86
N ALA A 33 2.61 8.12 -15.54
CA ALA A 33 3.62 8.93 -16.23
C ALA A 33 4.62 9.48 -15.22
N ASN A 34 5.90 9.29 -15.49
CA ASN A 34 6.98 9.73 -14.61
C ASN A 34 6.85 9.19 -13.18
N ASN A 35 6.26 8.02 -13.04
CA ASN A 35 6.03 7.39 -11.75
C ASN A 35 5.18 8.24 -10.80
N ALA A 36 4.29 9.03 -11.35
CA ALA A 36 3.45 9.92 -10.55
C ALA A 36 2.61 9.15 -9.53
N ASN A 37 2.06 8.01 -9.95
CA ASN A 37 1.24 7.18 -9.05
C ASN A 37 2.09 6.57 -7.94
N LEU A 38 3.30 6.16 -8.28
CA LEU A 38 4.21 5.59 -7.29
C LEU A 38 4.60 6.64 -6.25
N ARG A 39 4.89 7.84 -6.71
CA ARG A 39 5.20 8.95 -5.80
C ARG A 39 4.02 9.28 -4.89
N LEU A 40 2.82 9.23 -5.44
CA LEU A 40 1.62 9.48 -4.65
C LEU A 40 1.43 8.40 -3.59
N LEU A 41 1.64 7.14 -3.96
CA LEU A 41 1.56 6.04 -2.99
C LEU A 41 2.56 6.22 -1.85
N ARG A 42 3.76 6.65 -2.17
CA ARG A 42 4.76 6.92 -1.14
C ARG A 42 4.31 8.04 -0.21
N ALA A 43 3.69 9.07 -0.76
CA ALA A 43 3.18 10.18 0.03
C ALA A 43 2.01 9.77 0.92
N LEU A 44 1.16 8.90 0.42
CA LEU A 44 -0.01 8.43 1.17
C LEU A 44 0.35 7.40 2.25
N CYS A 45 1.49 6.74 2.08
CA CYS A 45 1.94 5.69 3.01
C CYS A 45 3.33 6.05 3.55
N PRO A 46 3.44 7.11 4.33
CA PRO A 46 4.76 7.58 4.79
C PRO A 46 5.45 6.63 5.74
N LYS A 47 4.71 5.73 6.36
CA LYS A 47 5.27 4.74 7.27
C LYS A 47 5.86 3.54 6.55
N LEU A 48 5.57 3.40 5.28
CA LEU A 48 6.07 2.29 4.48
C LEU A 48 7.18 2.78 3.57
N ARG A 49 8.17 1.92 3.39
CA ARG A 49 9.21 2.17 2.41
C ARG A 49 8.86 1.39 1.16
N ILE A 50 8.60 2.11 0.07
CA ILE A 50 8.13 1.51 -1.17
C ILE A 50 9.21 1.68 -2.24
N VAL A 51 9.65 0.55 -2.80
CA VAL A 51 10.63 0.53 -3.89
C VAL A 51 10.06 -0.29 -5.01
N ALA A 52 9.91 0.32 -6.18
CA ALA A 52 9.34 -0.35 -7.34
C ALA A 52 10.42 -0.62 -8.37
N ARG A 53 10.36 -1.80 -8.96
CA ARG A 53 11.30 -2.22 -9.99
C ARG A 53 10.56 -3.14 -10.94
N ASP A 54 10.47 -2.75 -12.21
CA ASP A 54 9.72 -3.50 -13.22
C ASP A 54 8.28 -3.73 -12.76
N ASN A 55 7.86 -4.98 -12.62
CA ASN A 55 6.52 -5.28 -12.14
C ASN A 55 6.49 -5.70 -10.66
N VAL A 56 7.59 -5.49 -9.96
CA VAL A 56 7.70 -5.86 -8.55
C VAL A 56 7.75 -4.61 -7.69
N VAL A 57 6.90 -4.57 -6.67
CA VAL A 57 6.88 -3.49 -5.69
C VAL A 57 7.29 -4.07 -4.35
N ARG A 58 8.43 -3.63 -3.86
CA ARG A 58 8.95 -4.09 -2.57
C ARG A 58 8.56 -3.07 -1.51
N VAL A 59 7.93 -3.56 -0.46
CA VAL A 59 7.43 -2.71 0.61
C VAL A 59 7.96 -3.19 1.95
N ILE A 60 8.46 -2.25 2.73
CA ILE A 60 9.01 -2.52 4.06
C ILE A 60 8.28 -1.66 5.06
N GLY A 61 7.79 -2.29 6.12
CA GLY A 61 7.08 -1.58 7.18
C GLY A 61 6.53 -2.52 8.23
N SER A 62 5.65 -2.01 9.08
CA SER A 62 5.02 -2.83 10.09
C SER A 62 3.97 -3.75 9.45
N GLU A 63 3.63 -4.80 10.17
CA GLU A 63 2.64 -5.75 9.68
C GLU A 63 1.27 -5.11 9.48
N GLU A 64 0.89 -4.21 10.38
CA GLU A 64 -0.38 -3.50 10.28
C GLU A 64 -0.44 -2.65 9.03
N ASP A 65 0.61 -1.87 8.81
CA ASP A 65 0.67 -1.00 7.63
C ASP A 65 0.77 -1.84 6.36
N MET A 66 1.46 -2.97 6.45
CA MET A 66 1.60 -3.88 5.33
C MET A 66 0.26 -4.49 4.92
N ALA A 67 -0.54 -4.88 5.90
CA ALA A 67 -1.87 -5.46 5.63
C ALA A 67 -2.78 -4.43 4.95
N ALA A 68 -2.75 -3.20 5.43
CA ALA A 68 -3.53 -2.13 4.81
C ALA A 68 -3.07 -1.86 3.39
N PHE A 69 -1.77 -1.86 3.17
CA PHE A 69 -1.21 -1.64 1.84
C PHE A 69 -1.55 -2.79 0.90
N ASP A 70 -1.55 -4.01 1.40
CA ASP A 70 -1.90 -5.19 0.61
C ASP A 70 -3.29 -5.06 0.01
N GLU A 71 -4.25 -4.68 0.82
CA GLU A 71 -5.61 -4.46 0.35
C GLU A 71 -5.69 -3.33 -0.67
N THR A 72 -5.00 -2.24 -0.39
CA THR A 72 -4.96 -1.10 -1.29
C THR A 72 -4.33 -1.49 -2.62
N PHE A 73 -3.21 -2.19 -2.56
CA PHE A 73 -2.50 -2.63 -3.76
C PHE A 73 -3.38 -3.52 -4.64
N ALA A 74 -4.06 -4.48 -4.03
CA ALA A 74 -4.93 -5.38 -4.76
C ALA A 74 -6.06 -4.62 -5.45
N ALA A 75 -6.64 -3.65 -4.75
CA ALA A 75 -7.70 -2.82 -5.31
C ALA A 75 -7.20 -1.96 -6.48
N LEU A 76 -6.01 -1.40 -6.34
CA LEU A 76 -5.40 -0.58 -7.38
C LEU A 76 -5.09 -1.41 -8.62
N ASP A 77 -4.55 -2.60 -8.43
CA ASP A 77 -4.22 -3.48 -9.56
C ASP A 77 -5.47 -3.89 -10.32
N ARG A 78 -6.52 -4.25 -9.60
CA ARG A 78 -7.80 -4.61 -10.21
C ARG A 78 -8.42 -3.43 -10.96
N HIS A 79 -8.35 -2.25 -10.38
CA HIS A 79 -8.88 -1.04 -11.00
C HIS A 79 -8.12 -0.72 -12.29
N CYS A 80 -6.80 -0.78 -12.22
CA CYS A 80 -5.96 -0.51 -13.37
C CYS A 80 -6.21 -1.51 -14.49
N ALA A 81 -6.37 -2.78 -14.15
CA ALA A 81 -6.64 -3.82 -15.14
C ALA A 81 -8.02 -3.63 -15.76
N LYS A 82 -9.00 -3.27 -14.96
CA LYS A 82 -10.39 -3.12 -15.43
C LYS A 82 -10.54 -1.94 -16.37
N TYR A 83 -9.96 -0.80 -16.03
CA TYR A 83 -10.13 0.43 -16.79
C TYR A 83 -8.94 0.74 -17.68
N ASN A 84 -7.91 -0.08 -17.62
CA ASN A 84 -6.69 0.11 -18.39
C ASN A 84 -6.04 1.46 -18.14
N ARG A 85 -6.20 1.96 -16.93
CA ARG A 85 -5.59 3.21 -16.48
C ARG A 85 -5.69 3.30 -14.96
N LEU A 86 -4.79 4.06 -14.40
CA LEU A 86 -4.82 4.37 -12.97
C LEU A 86 -4.40 5.83 -12.80
N ALA A 87 -5.37 6.68 -12.49
CA ALA A 87 -5.12 8.09 -12.27
C ALA A 87 -4.87 8.35 -10.80
N GLU A 88 -4.26 9.47 -10.49
CA GLU A 88 -4.00 9.85 -9.10
C GLU A 88 -5.31 9.96 -8.31
N GLU A 89 -6.36 10.46 -8.94
CA GLU A 89 -7.68 10.54 -8.32
C GLU A 89 -8.18 9.17 -7.90
N ASP A 90 -7.94 8.18 -8.74
CA ASP A 90 -8.38 6.82 -8.47
C ASP A 90 -7.68 6.26 -7.25
N ILE A 91 -6.39 6.54 -7.12
CA ILE A 91 -5.60 6.09 -5.97
C ILE A 91 -6.12 6.74 -4.69
N ILE A 92 -6.36 8.03 -4.73
CA ILE A 92 -6.87 8.76 -3.58
C ILE A 92 -8.23 8.25 -3.17
N ASN A 93 -9.11 8.02 -4.13
CA ASN A 93 -10.45 7.53 -3.86
C ASN A 93 -10.45 6.12 -3.30
N ILE A 94 -9.65 5.24 -3.88
CA ILE A 94 -9.57 3.87 -3.40
C ILE A 94 -9.01 3.83 -1.99
N ARG A 95 -7.96 4.59 -1.73
CA ARG A 95 -7.36 4.68 -0.41
C ARG A 95 -8.35 5.24 0.62
N LYS A 96 -9.04 6.29 0.23
CA LYS A 96 -10.03 6.94 1.06
C LYS A 96 -11.21 6.02 1.35
N HIS A 97 -11.64 5.30 0.33
CA HIS A 97 -12.73 4.35 0.47
C HIS A 97 -12.38 3.21 1.44
N ARG A 98 -11.14 2.73 1.36
CA ARG A 98 -10.67 1.69 2.27
C ARG A 98 -10.62 2.19 3.71
N THR A 99 -10.15 3.41 3.90
CA THR A 99 -10.13 4.04 5.21
C THR A 99 -11.56 4.24 5.72
N ALA A 100 -12.45 4.67 4.83
CA ALA A 100 -13.85 4.89 5.17
C ALA A 100 -14.55 3.58 5.53
N GLU A 101 -14.19 2.49 4.87
CA GLU A 101 -14.75 1.19 5.21
C GLU A 101 -14.36 0.74 6.61
N SER A 102 -13.11 1.01 7.00
CA SER A 102 -12.67 0.72 8.36
C SER A 102 -13.46 1.55 9.37
N ASP A 103 -13.67 2.81 9.04
CA ASP A 103 -14.43 3.72 9.88
C ASP A 103 -15.93 3.46 9.76
N ALA A 104 -16.36 3.02 8.59
CA ALA A 104 -17.76 2.77 8.30
C ALA A 104 -18.35 1.70 9.17
N ASN A 105 -17.56 0.78 9.64
CA ASN A 105 -18.03 -0.22 10.59
C ASN A 105 -18.53 0.44 11.88
N SER A 106 -17.95 1.59 12.20
CA SER A 106 -18.44 2.37 13.33
C SER A 106 -19.54 3.33 12.90
N ASP A 107 -19.40 3.92 11.73
CA ASP A 107 -20.36 4.89 11.22
C ASP A 107 -21.68 4.27 10.84
N THR A 108 -21.65 3.06 10.35
CA THR A 108 -22.86 2.34 9.98
C THR A 108 -23.79 2.19 11.18
N ILE A 109 -23.21 2.16 12.33
CA ILE A 109 -23.96 2.05 13.58
C ILE A 109 -24.73 3.34 13.85
N VAL A 110 -24.17 4.44 13.43
CA VAL A 110 -24.76 5.76 13.66
C VAL A 110 -26.00 5.97 12.79
N TYR A 111 -25.96 5.43 11.61
CA TYR A 111 -27.09 5.52 10.71
C TYR A 111 -28.14 4.48 11.02
#